data_6ffab1424fe15e17a49cff6559ffd497
#
_entry.id   6ffab1424fe15e17a49cff6559ffd497
#
_cell.length_a   1.000
_cell.length_b   1.000
_cell.length_c   1.000
_cell.angle_alpha   90.00
_cell.angle_beta   90.00
_cell.angle_gamma   90.00
#
_symmetry.space_group_name_H-M   'P 1'
#
loop_
_entity.id
_entity.type
_entity.pdbx_description
1 polymer ?
#
loop_
_entity_poly.entity_id
_entity_poly.type
_entity_poly.pdbx_seq_one_letter_code
_entity_poly.pdbx_strand_id
1 'polypeptide(L)'
;MNSIKSTFWISNFVFCFSLLTFVFQSANAKEINIYSYRSPALLTPFTSEYEKEFSIKFNILHAKKGLAQRLKSEGKNSPADLILTEDISRLSELSDMDLVRKIHSSIIDKNVPQHLRDNNKKWVSLSTRARIIGISNKRVSRGAIQNIEDLANPKFKGKICTRIGSHPYNRALLASIIAHQGVRKAQLWAEALVSNFARKPKGNDRAQAKAIYSGECDIVLMNTYYFALMKFNEKNPEQKKWTQATDIIFYNQNNRGQHINVSGAAIAKYSKNYNEAVKFIEWLTMPKAQKIYANINFEYPVNPNVKLDGKIMEWGTFKADELPISKIAKFSKEAQMIIDRVGW
;
A
#
# COMPACT_ATOMS: atom_id res chain seq x y z
N MET A 1 -16.64 34.27 -102.41
CA MET A 1 -15.60 35.16 -101.96
C MET A 1 -16.19 35.91 -100.73
N ASN A 2 -16.00 35.50 -99.61
CA ASN A 2 -16.04 36.24 -98.36
C ASN A 2 -15.69 35.28 -97.22
N SER A 3 -14.55 35.56 -96.64
CA SER A 3 -13.97 34.81 -95.49
C SER A 3 -14.68 35.29 -94.20
N ILE A 4 -15.22 34.32 -93.45
CA ILE A 4 -15.72 34.57 -92.09
C ILE A 4 -14.70 33.99 -91.12
N LYS A 5 -14.02 34.86 -90.37
CA LYS A 5 -13.14 34.48 -89.29
C LYS A 5 -14.02 34.25 -87.98
N SER A 6 -14.03 33.03 -87.47
CA SER A 6 -14.60 32.68 -86.23
C SER A 6 -13.55 32.80 -85.15
N THR A 7 -13.78 33.67 -84.16
CA THR A 7 -12.96 33.91 -82.96
C THR A 7 -13.43 32.97 -81.84
N PHE A 8 -12.55 32.03 -81.43
CA PHE A 8 -12.78 31.11 -80.30
C PHE A 8 -12.37 31.84 -79.05
N TRP A 9 -13.32 32.02 -78.13
CA TRP A 9 -13.08 32.46 -76.76
C TRP A 9 -12.78 31.22 -75.86
N ILE A 10 -11.54 31.06 -75.34
CA ILE A 10 -11.17 30.07 -74.38
C ILE A 10 -11.38 30.70 -72.96
N SER A 11 -12.42 30.22 -72.28
CA SER A 11 -12.67 30.59 -70.91
C SER A 11 -11.81 29.71 -70.02
N ASN A 12 -10.79 30.30 -69.38
CA ASN A 12 -9.99 29.65 -68.29
C ASN A 12 -10.76 29.60 -67.00
N PHE A 13 -11.32 28.43 -66.68
CA PHE A 13 -11.88 28.14 -65.37
C PHE A 13 -10.72 27.69 -64.47
N VAL A 14 -10.23 28.59 -63.60
CA VAL A 14 -9.27 28.28 -62.54
C VAL A 14 -10.04 27.64 -61.40
N PHE A 15 -9.93 26.33 -61.28
CA PHE A 15 -10.46 25.55 -60.16
C PHE A 15 -9.47 25.66 -58.98
N CYS A 16 -9.75 26.60 -58.03
CA CYS A 16 -9.02 26.67 -56.77
C CYS A 16 -9.38 25.47 -55.89
N PHE A 17 -8.54 24.44 -55.89
CA PHE A 17 -8.63 23.29 -54.97
C PHE A 17 -8.04 23.72 -53.62
N SER A 18 -8.91 24.19 -52.70
CA SER A 18 -8.52 24.44 -51.33
C SER A 18 -8.23 23.12 -50.62
N LEU A 19 -6.97 22.73 -50.53
CA LEU A 19 -6.54 21.63 -49.63
C LEU A 19 -6.76 22.06 -48.17
N LEU A 20 -7.88 21.65 -47.59
CA LEU A 20 -8.04 21.63 -46.16
C LEU A 20 -7.09 20.55 -45.60
N THR A 21 -5.90 20.93 -45.21
CA THR A 21 -5.04 20.10 -44.37
C THR A 21 -5.66 20.00 -42.97
N PHE A 22 -6.38 18.90 -42.72
CA PHE A 22 -6.72 18.49 -41.37
C PHE A 22 -5.41 18.14 -40.67
N VAL A 23 -4.90 19.09 -39.89
CA VAL A 23 -3.83 18.82 -38.93
C VAL A 23 -4.49 17.95 -37.83
N PHE A 24 -4.35 16.63 -37.97
CA PHE A 24 -4.58 15.72 -36.84
C PHE A 24 -3.54 16.06 -35.79
N GLN A 25 -3.90 16.94 -34.88
CA GLN A 25 -3.17 17.14 -33.65
C GLN A 25 -3.29 15.82 -32.88
N SER A 26 -2.27 14.97 -32.97
CA SER A 26 -2.15 13.79 -32.12
C SER A 26 -2.19 14.29 -30.70
N ALA A 27 -3.32 14.15 -30.04
CA ALA A 27 -3.42 14.36 -28.62
C ALA A 27 -2.45 13.34 -27.98
N ASN A 28 -1.25 13.79 -27.61
CA ASN A 28 -0.34 12.94 -26.85
C ASN A 28 -1.13 12.43 -25.66
N ALA A 29 -1.34 11.12 -25.62
CA ALA A 29 -2.00 10.49 -24.49
C ALA A 29 -1.26 10.92 -23.22
N LYS A 30 -1.99 11.50 -22.27
CA LYS A 30 -1.40 11.90 -21.00
C LYS A 30 -0.82 10.68 -20.31
N GLU A 31 0.37 10.83 -19.75
CA GLU A 31 1.09 9.73 -19.10
C GLU A 31 1.34 10.08 -17.63
N ILE A 32 1.34 9.05 -16.77
CA ILE A 32 1.77 9.16 -15.38
C ILE A 32 2.89 8.15 -15.13
N ASN A 33 4.04 8.63 -14.70
CA ASN A 33 5.20 7.82 -14.36
C ASN A 33 5.17 7.48 -12.88
N ILE A 34 5.02 6.19 -12.57
CA ILE A 34 4.90 5.69 -11.19
C ILE A 34 6.18 4.98 -10.76
N TYR A 35 6.78 5.41 -9.68
CA TYR A 35 7.79 4.64 -8.95
C TYR A 35 7.09 3.87 -7.82
N SER A 36 7.12 2.54 -7.89
CA SER A 36 6.33 1.69 -7.03
C SER A 36 7.15 0.69 -6.23
N TYR A 37 6.97 0.70 -4.92
CA TYR A 37 7.39 -0.39 -4.04
C TYR A 37 6.36 -1.53 -4.02
N ARG A 38 5.12 -1.27 -4.47
CA ARG A 38 4.07 -2.29 -4.61
C ARG A 38 4.32 -3.12 -5.88
N SER A 39 4.05 -4.42 -5.79
CA SER A 39 4.18 -5.30 -6.96
C SER A 39 3.20 -4.91 -8.07
N PRO A 40 3.56 -5.07 -9.35
CA PRO A 40 2.68 -4.76 -10.47
C PRO A 40 1.32 -5.46 -10.37
N ALA A 41 1.28 -6.72 -9.96
CA ALA A 41 0.03 -7.49 -9.80
C ALA A 41 -0.99 -6.83 -8.84
N LEU A 42 -0.54 -6.05 -7.87
CA LEU A 42 -1.41 -5.31 -6.95
C LEU A 42 -1.81 -3.92 -7.48
N LEU A 43 -1.15 -3.43 -8.54
CA LEU A 43 -1.43 -2.13 -9.16
C LEU A 43 -2.27 -2.23 -10.41
N THR A 44 -2.06 -3.27 -11.23
CA THR A 44 -2.75 -3.47 -12.50
C THR A 44 -4.27 -3.30 -12.41
N PRO A 45 -4.99 -3.81 -11.38
CA PRO A 45 -6.44 -3.59 -11.28
C PRO A 45 -6.85 -2.12 -11.24
N PHE A 46 -6.01 -1.25 -10.67
CA PHE A 46 -6.28 0.19 -10.58
C PHE A 46 -5.89 0.93 -11.85
N THR A 47 -4.69 0.67 -12.36
CA THR A 47 -4.19 1.36 -13.55
C THR A 47 -5.00 1.00 -14.78
N SER A 48 -5.33 -0.29 -14.99
CA SER A 48 -6.16 -0.71 -16.11
C SER A 48 -7.59 -0.14 -16.06
N GLU A 49 -8.16 0.01 -14.85
CA GLU A 49 -9.50 0.60 -14.72
C GLU A 49 -9.48 2.10 -14.98
N TYR A 50 -8.44 2.80 -14.47
CA TYR A 50 -8.26 4.23 -14.69
C TYR A 50 -7.94 4.56 -16.15
N GLU A 51 -7.09 3.75 -16.80
CA GLU A 51 -6.76 3.89 -18.24
C GLU A 51 -8.00 3.81 -19.12
N LYS A 52 -8.90 2.85 -18.82
CA LYS A 52 -10.18 2.71 -19.56
C LYS A 52 -11.10 3.93 -19.40
N GLU A 53 -11.11 4.52 -18.20
CA GLU A 53 -12.03 5.60 -17.85
C GLU A 53 -11.52 6.97 -18.36
N PHE A 54 -10.21 7.19 -18.31
CA PHE A 54 -9.61 8.53 -18.53
C PHE A 54 -8.63 8.60 -19.71
N SER A 55 -8.38 7.51 -20.44
CA SER A 55 -7.44 7.45 -21.56
C SER A 55 -6.03 7.96 -21.20
N ILE A 56 -5.57 7.64 -19.98
CA ILE A 56 -4.23 7.96 -19.47
C ILE A 56 -3.38 6.70 -19.49
N LYS A 57 -2.10 6.79 -19.83
CA LYS A 57 -1.14 5.69 -19.77
C LYS A 57 -0.32 5.75 -18.49
N PHE A 58 0.04 4.58 -17.97
CA PHE A 58 0.94 4.47 -16.83
C PHE A 58 2.26 3.80 -17.21
N ASN A 59 3.36 4.46 -16.87
CA ASN A 59 4.70 3.89 -16.92
C ASN A 59 5.11 3.53 -15.50
N ILE A 60 5.28 2.24 -15.20
CA ILE A 60 5.50 1.76 -13.84
C ILE A 60 6.91 1.20 -13.69
N LEU A 61 7.72 1.84 -12.86
CA LEU A 61 8.99 1.31 -12.39
C LEU A 61 8.78 0.65 -11.02
N HIS A 62 8.91 -0.68 -10.96
CA HIS A 62 8.82 -1.42 -9.72
C HIS A 62 10.19 -1.77 -9.15
N ALA A 63 10.41 -1.49 -7.86
CA ALA A 63 11.59 -1.97 -7.12
C ALA A 63 11.24 -2.23 -5.64
N LYS A 64 11.82 -3.29 -5.08
CA LYS A 64 11.60 -3.65 -3.66
C LYS A 64 12.32 -2.70 -2.70
N LYS A 65 13.34 -1.97 -3.15
CA LYS A 65 14.17 -1.04 -2.37
C LYS A 65 14.83 -0.01 -3.28
N GLY A 66 15.32 1.09 -2.72
CA GLY A 66 16.21 2.04 -3.41
C GLY A 66 15.51 3.12 -4.23
N LEU A 67 14.16 3.20 -4.26
CA LEU A 67 13.47 4.22 -5.06
C LEU A 67 13.65 5.64 -4.48
N ALA A 68 13.74 5.80 -3.17
CA ALA A 68 14.03 7.11 -2.56
C ALA A 68 15.42 7.62 -2.97
N GLN A 69 16.43 6.75 -2.91
CA GLN A 69 17.80 7.07 -3.32
C GLN A 69 17.88 7.39 -4.81
N ARG A 70 17.14 6.63 -5.63
CA ARG A 70 17.02 6.88 -7.07
C ARG A 70 16.42 8.26 -7.35
N LEU A 71 15.27 8.59 -6.73
CA LEU A 71 14.67 9.93 -6.84
C LEU A 71 15.64 11.04 -6.45
N LYS A 72 16.41 10.82 -5.36
CA LYS A 72 17.42 11.78 -4.91
C LYS A 72 18.52 11.99 -5.96
N SER A 73 19.04 10.91 -6.54
CA SER A 73 20.11 10.98 -7.53
C SER A 73 19.66 11.56 -8.87
N GLU A 74 18.42 11.28 -9.29
CA GLU A 74 17.83 11.82 -10.51
C GLU A 74 17.49 13.33 -10.36
N GLY A 75 17.14 13.77 -9.14
CA GLY A 75 16.84 15.16 -8.85
C GLY A 75 15.76 15.75 -9.76
N LYS A 76 16.06 16.90 -10.38
CA LYS A 76 15.15 17.58 -11.32
C LYS A 76 14.91 16.82 -12.62
N ASN A 77 15.76 15.85 -12.94
CA ASN A 77 15.68 15.04 -14.16
C ASN A 77 14.86 13.75 -13.94
N SER A 78 14.34 13.52 -12.73
CA SER A 78 13.49 12.36 -12.48
C SER A 78 12.24 12.39 -13.35
N PRO A 79 11.91 11.29 -14.04
CA PRO A 79 10.66 11.18 -14.76
C PRO A 79 9.47 10.92 -13.85
N ALA A 80 9.70 10.54 -12.58
CA ALA A 80 8.65 10.13 -11.65
C ALA A 80 7.64 11.24 -11.36
N ASP A 81 6.37 10.92 -11.48
CA ASP A 81 5.25 11.77 -11.06
C ASP A 81 4.71 11.33 -9.71
N LEU A 82 4.56 10.04 -9.51
CA LEU A 82 3.91 9.44 -8.35
C LEU A 82 4.78 8.35 -7.76
N ILE A 83 4.83 8.31 -6.41
CA ILE A 83 5.45 7.23 -5.67
C ILE A 83 4.36 6.47 -4.92
N LEU A 84 4.28 5.13 -5.12
CA LEU A 84 3.36 4.25 -4.42
C LEU A 84 4.13 3.34 -3.47
N THR A 85 3.70 3.27 -2.22
CA THR A 85 4.34 2.46 -1.19
C THR A 85 3.35 1.53 -0.49
N GLU A 86 3.87 0.50 0.17
CA GLU A 86 3.11 -0.40 1.02
C GLU A 86 3.44 -0.24 2.51
N ASP A 87 4.13 0.85 2.88
CA ASP A 87 4.58 1.03 4.27
C ASP A 87 4.76 2.50 4.61
N ILE A 88 4.33 2.89 5.82
CA ILE A 88 4.40 4.27 6.31
C ILE A 88 5.85 4.76 6.45
N SER A 89 6.80 3.89 6.80
CA SER A 89 8.19 4.33 6.98
C SER A 89 8.81 4.84 5.66
N ARG A 90 8.38 4.29 4.53
CA ARG A 90 8.80 4.76 3.20
C ARG A 90 8.19 6.10 2.81
N LEU A 91 6.93 6.33 3.20
CA LEU A 91 6.29 7.64 2.99
C LEU A 91 6.97 8.72 3.82
N SER A 92 7.30 8.39 5.08
CA SER A 92 8.06 9.29 5.95
C SER A 92 9.47 9.57 5.40
N GLU A 93 10.20 8.53 4.99
CA GLU A 93 11.53 8.66 4.37
C GLU A 93 11.51 9.64 3.18
N LEU A 94 10.55 9.49 2.27
CA LEU A 94 10.39 10.39 1.13
C LEU A 94 10.14 11.84 1.55
N SER A 95 9.33 12.04 2.59
CA SER A 95 9.02 13.35 3.15
C SER A 95 10.23 13.97 3.85
N ASP A 96 10.95 13.18 4.66
CA ASP A 96 12.11 13.62 5.45
C ASP A 96 13.31 13.98 4.54
N MET A 97 13.45 13.28 3.41
CA MET A 97 14.45 13.56 2.38
C MET A 97 14.05 14.71 1.44
N ASP A 98 12.89 15.34 1.64
CA ASP A 98 12.34 16.40 0.78
C ASP A 98 12.23 16.02 -0.70
N LEU A 99 11.86 14.75 -0.96
CA LEU A 99 11.72 14.19 -2.31
C LEU A 99 10.30 14.31 -2.88
N VAL A 100 9.35 14.79 -2.09
CA VAL A 100 7.94 14.88 -2.44
C VAL A 100 7.38 16.25 -2.15
N ARG A 101 6.35 16.63 -2.91
CA ARG A 101 5.67 17.92 -2.78
C ARG A 101 4.31 17.78 -2.11
N LYS A 102 3.73 18.90 -1.67
CA LYS A 102 2.40 18.93 -1.05
C LYS A 102 1.31 18.52 -2.04
N ILE A 103 0.33 17.80 -1.56
CA ILE A 103 -0.88 17.40 -2.27
C ILE A 103 -2.02 18.28 -1.76
N HIS A 104 -2.62 19.06 -2.65
CA HIS A 104 -3.76 19.93 -2.34
C HIS A 104 -5.00 19.37 -3.03
N SER A 105 -5.95 18.82 -2.26
CA SER A 105 -7.21 18.30 -2.75
C SER A 105 -8.26 18.24 -1.65
N SER A 106 -9.37 18.91 -1.84
CA SER A 106 -10.53 18.81 -0.95
C SER A 106 -11.20 17.43 -1.00
N ILE A 107 -11.09 16.73 -2.13
CA ILE A 107 -11.60 15.36 -2.30
C ILE A 107 -10.82 14.40 -1.40
N ILE A 108 -9.48 14.47 -1.42
CA ILE A 108 -8.64 13.65 -0.55
C ILE A 108 -8.88 14.00 0.93
N ASP A 109 -8.99 15.29 1.25
CA ASP A 109 -9.25 15.76 2.62
C ASP A 109 -10.58 15.22 3.16
N LYS A 110 -11.60 15.09 2.30
CA LYS A 110 -12.92 14.51 2.63
C LYS A 110 -12.88 12.99 2.75
N ASN A 111 -12.16 12.32 1.84
CA ASN A 111 -12.21 10.86 1.70
C ASN A 111 -11.26 10.11 2.63
N VAL A 112 -10.20 10.75 3.12
CA VAL A 112 -9.18 10.11 3.96
C VAL A 112 -9.10 10.79 5.31
N PRO A 113 -9.35 10.09 6.43
CA PRO A 113 -9.25 10.63 7.78
C PRO A 113 -7.90 11.27 8.09
N GLN A 114 -7.89 12.31 8.91
CA GLN A 114 -6.69 13.09 9.24
C GLN A 114 -5.54 12.23 9.81
N HIS A 115 -5.84 11.24 10.64
CA HIS A 115 -4.82 10.35 11.23
C HIS A 115 -4.13 9.44 10.21
N LEU A 116 -4.70 9.28 9.02
CA LEU A 116 -4.16 8.52 7.88
C LEU A 116 -3.47 9.40 6.83
N ARG A 117 -3.26 10.68 7.09
CA ARG A 117 -2.60 11.64 6.19
C ARG A 117 -1.40 12.29 6.85
N ASP A 118 -0.49 12.80 6.04
CA ASP A 118 0.59 13.65 6.53
C ASP A 118 0.08 15.04 6.94
N ASN A 119 0.49 15.51 8.12
CA ASN A 119 0.12 16.85 8.60
C ASN A 119 0.61 17.97 7.68
N ASN A 120 1.72 17.75 6.97
CA ASN A 120 2.28 18.68 5.99
C ASN A 120 1.75 18.43 4.57
N LYS A 121 0.76 17.53 4.40
CA LYS A 121 0.15 17.16 3.12
C LYS A 121 1.12 16.57 2.09
N LYS A 122 2.27 16.02 2.49
CA LYS A 122 3.26 15.46 1.57
C LYS A 122 2.94 14.04 1.08
N TRP A 123 2.06 13.33 1.79
CA TRP A 123 1.59 12.00 1.41
C TRP A 123 0.19 11.71 1.96
N VAL A 124 -0.45 10.67 1.40
CA VAL A 124 -1.77 10.21 1.79
C VAL A 124 -1.83 8.68 1.78
N SER A 125 -2.56 8.10 2.74
CA SER A 125 -2.86 6.67 2.73
C SER A 125 -3.95 6.35 1.70
N LEU A 126 -3.84 5.19 1.07
CA LEU A 126 -4.78 4.69 0.06
C LEU A 126 -5.53 3.45 0.51
N SER A 127 -4.94 2.66 1.40
CA SER A 127 -5.56 1.51 2.05
C SER A 127 -4.86 1.21 3.36
N THR A 128 -5.53 0.44 4.23
CA THR A 128 -4.95 -0.03 5.49
C THR A 128 -4.92 -1.56 5.56
N ARG A 129 -4.10 -2.11 6.43
CA ARG A 129 -4.06 -3.51 6.80
C ARG A 129 -3.67 -3.67 8.26
N ALA A 130 -4.27 -4.67 8.91
CA ALA A 130 -3.94 -5.01 10.28
C ALA A 130 -2.74 -5.97 10.33
N ARG A 131 -1.85 -5.76 11.31
CA ARG A 131 -0.81 -6.71 11.69
C ARG A 131 -1.38 -7.60 12.79
N ILE A 132 -1.99 -8.72 12.42
CA ILE A 132 -2.75 -9.62 13.30
C ILE A 132 -1.87 -10.67 13.94
N ILE A 133 -2.42 -11.30 14.99
CA ILE A 133 -1.90 -12.53 15.56
C ILE A 133 -2.69 -13.70 14.95
N GLY A 134 -1.96 -14.67 14.38
CA GLY A 134 -2.51 -15.98 14.01
C GLY A 134 -2.22 -16.98 15.12
N ILE A 135 -3.19 -17.80 15.48
CA ILE A 135 -3.02 -18.87 16.47
C ILE A 135 -3.45 -20.21 15.91
N SER A 136 -2.82 -21.27 16.36
CA SER A 136 -3.31 -22.62 16.10
C SER A 136 -4.67 -22.81 16.76
N ASN A 137 -5.70 -23.12 15.98
CA ASN A 137 -7.05 -23.32 16.50
C ASN A 137 -7.19 -24.60 17.36
N LYS A 138 -6.19 -25.47 17.34
CA LYS A 138 -6.17 -26.71 18.14
C LYS A 138 -5.32 -26.57 19.43
N ARG A 139 -4.29 -25.69 19.45
CA ARG A 139 -3.28 -25.67 20.51
C ARG A 139 -3.27 -24.40 21.34
N VAL A 140 -4.00 -23.35 20.91
CA VAL A 140 -4.10 -22.06 21.62
C VAL A 140 -5.56 -21.64 21.73
N SER A 141 -6.02 -21.38 22.94
CA SER A 141 -7.37 -20.81 23.18
C SER A 141 -7.46 -19.38 22.64
N ARG A 142 -8.56 -19.02 22.00
CA ARG A 142 -8.82 -17.66 21.49
C ARG A 142 -8.72 -16.58 22.58
N GLY A 143 -9.12 -16.90 23.82
CA GLY A 143 -9.06 -15.96 24.95
C GLY A 143 -7.67 -15.81 25.56
N ALA A 144 -6.67 -16.61 25.14
CA ALA A 144 -5.33 -16.58 25.72
C ALA A 144 -4.54 -15.29 25.44
N ILE A 145 -4.92 -14.56 24.37
CA ILE A 145 -4.24 -13.34 23.90
C ILE A 145 -5.30 -12.29 23.62
N GLN A 146 -5.24 -11.17 24.33
CA GLN A 146 -6.13 -10.02 24.15
C GLN A 146 -5.37 -8.79 23.64
N ASN A 147 -4.12 -8.65 24.05
CA ASN A 147 -3.26 -7.53 23.69
C ASN A 147 -1.98 -8.01 23.01
N ILE A 148 -1.36 -7.16 22.22
CA ILE A 148 -0.07 -7.49 21.61
C ILE A 148 1.02 -7.72 22.69
N GLU A 149 0.87 -7.08 23.84
CA GLU A 149 1.75 -7.20 24.97
C GLU A 149 1.75 -8.61 25.57
N ASP A 150 0.66 -9.34 25.45
CA ASP A 150 0.52 -10.70 25.99
C ASP A 150 1.52 -11.67 25.34
N LEU A 151 2.03 -11.36 24.14
CA LEU A 151 3.05 -12.19 23.47
C LEU A 151 4.39 -12.22 24.24
N ALA A 152 4.62 -11.30 25.15
CA ALA A 152 5.78 -11.29 26.04
C ALA A 152 5.64 -12.26 27.23
N ASN A 153 4.46 -12.86 27.45
CA ASN A 153 4.25 -13.77 28.59
C ASN A 153 5.08 -15.07 28.41
N PRO A 154 5.84 -15.47 29.45
CA PRO A 154 6.67 -16.71 29.40
C PRO A 154 5.91 -18.01 29.12
N LYS A 155 4.57 -18.05 29.33
CA LYS A 155 3.73 -19.20 28.96
C LYS A 155 3.78 -19.53 27.46
N PHE A 156 4.22 -18.58 26.63
CA PHE A 156 4.38 -18.75 25.18
C PHE A 156 5.82 -19.09 24.75
N LYS A 157 6.70 -19.45 25.70
CA LYS A 157 8.08 -19.85 25.40
C LYS A 157 8.11 -21.01 24.39
N GLY A 158 8.88 -20.84 23.32
CA GLY A 158 8.99 -21.83 22.25
C GLY A 158 7.75 -21.98 21.35
N LYS A 159 6.81 -21.01 21.37
CA LYS A 159 5.54 -21.13 20.63
C LYS A 159 5.36 -20.10 19.53
N ILE A 160 6.18 -19.05 19.47
CA ILE A 160 5.97 -17.93 18.57
C ILE A 160 6.89 -18.02 17.36
N CYS A 161 6.33 -17.87 16.15
CA CYS A 161 7.10 -17.64 14.93
C CYS A 161 6.76 -16.30 14.29
N THR A 162 7.77 -15.68 13.72
CA THR A 162 7.64 -14.44 12.97
C THR A 162 8.68 -14.34 11.87
N ARG A 163 8.47 -13.44 10.94
CA ARG A 163 9.51 -13.03 10.01
C ARG A 163 10.55 -12.17 10.71
N ILE A 164 11.69 -11.89 10.07
CA ILE A 164 12.75 -11.05 10.64
C ILE A 164 12.21 -9.69 11.13
N GLY A 165 12.71 -9.24 12.27
CA GLY A 165 12.25 -7.99 12.90
C GLY A 165 12.52 -6.76 12.05
N SER A 166 13.64 -6.70 11.33
CA SER A 166 14.02 -5.60 10.42
C SER A 166 13.08 -5.43 9.21
N HIS A 167 12.19 -6.41 8.96
CA HIS A 167 11.18 -6.23 7.92
C HIS A 167 10.24 -5.06 8.26
N PRO A 168 9.88 -4.19 7.29
CA PRO A 168 9.05 -3.01 7.53
C PRO A 168 7.81 -3.25 8.39
N TYR A 169 7.13 -4.41 8.27
CA TYR A 169 5.90 -4.69 9.01
C TYR A 169 6.14 -4.91 10.51
N ASN A 170 7.20 -5.62 10.89
CA ASN A 170 7.54 -5.81 12.30
C ASN A 170 8.16 -4.55 12.90
N ARG A 171 8.97 -3.83 12.11
CA ARG A 171 9.51 -2.53 12.52
C ARG A 171 8.40 -1.51 12.78
N ALA A 172 7.37 -1.43 11.91
CA ALA A 172 6.22 -0.56 12.13
C ALA A 172 5.40 -0.96 13.37
N LEU A 173 5.22 -2.27 13.61
CA LEU A 173 4.57 -2.77 14.82
C LEU A 173 5.33 -2.32 16.07
N LEU A 174 6.66 -2.52 16.12
CA LEU A 174 7.47 -2.09 17.26
C LEU A 174 7.48 -0.58 17.42
N ALA A 175 7.54 0.17 16.32
CA ALA A 175 7.41 1.63 16.33
C ALA A 175 6.05 2.10 16.91
N SER A 176 4.96 1.38 16.63
CA SER A 176 3.65 1.63 17.24
C SER A 176 3.68 1.39 18.76
N ILE A 177 4.33 0.33 19.22
CA ILE A 177 4.48 0.06 20.67
C ILE A 177 5.32 1.16 21.34
N ILE A 178 6.41 1.60 20.69
CA ILE A 178 7.21 2.74 21.19
C ILE A 178 6.35 4.00 21.32
N ALA A 179 5.55 4.29 20.30
CA ALA A 179 4.71 5.49 20.26
C ALA A 179 3.66 5.53 21.40
N HIS A 180 3.17 4.37 21.82
CA HIS A 180 2.20 4.25 22.92
C HIS A 180 2.83 4.13 24.30
N GLN A 181 3.95 3.44 24.43
CA GLN A 181 4.48 3.01 25.74
C GLN A 181 5.88 3.55 26.05
N GLY A 182 6.54 4.16 25.07
CA GLY A 182 7.92 4.63 25.18
C GLY A 182 8.95 3.53 24.87
N VAL A 183 10.17 3.97 24.61
CA VAL A 183 11.30 3.15 24.14
C VAL A 183 11.63 2.01 25.09
N ARG A 184 11.74 2.30 26.41
CA ARG A 184 12.12 1.31 27.42
C ARG A 184 11.15 0.13 27.51
N LYS A 185 9.84 0.40 27.60
CA LYS A 185 8.81 -0.66 27.68
C LYS A 185 8.74 -1.48 26.40
N ALA A 186 8.87 -0.81 25.24
CA ALA A 186 8.90 -1.48 23.94
C ALA A 186 10.13 -2.40 23.81
N GLN A 187 11.29 -2.01 24.32
CA GLN A 187 12.48 -2.85 24.34
C GLN A 187 12.29 -4.09 25.22
N LEU A 188 11.80 -3.93 26.45
CA LEU A 188 11.51 -5.06 27.36
C LEU A 188 10.50 -6.03 26.75
N TRP A 189 9.46 -5.50 26.08
CA TRP A 189 8.50 -6.32 25.35
C TRP A 189 9.19 -7.11 24.21
N ALA A 190 10.04 -6.47 23.44
CA ALA A 190 10.75 -7.12 22.31
C ALA A 190 11.72 -8.21 22.79
N GLU A 191 12.44 -7.97 23.90
CA GLU A 191 13.30 -8.98 24.55
C GLU A 191 12.51 -10.20 24.99
N ALA A 192 11.39 -10.00 25.67
CA ALA A 192 10.52 -11.07 26.11
C ALA A 192 9.84 -11.80 24.94
N LEU A 193 9.43 -11.08 23.89
CA LEU A 193 8.91 -11.69 22.65
C LEU A 193 9.94 -12.60 21.99
N VAL A 194 11.19 -12.15 21.86
CA VAL A 194 12.29 -12.95 21.27
C VAL A 194 12.57 -14.21 22.07
N SER A 195 12.50 -14.12 23.41
CA SER A 195 12.66 -15.27 24.31
C SER A 195 11.57 -16.33 24.13
N ASN A 196 10.42 -15.96 23.54
CA ASN A 196 9.29 -16.85 23.27
C ASN A 196 9.31 -17.47 21.86
N PHE A 197 10.30 -17.15 21.02
CA PHE A 197 10.38 -17.72 19.69
C PHE A 197 10.61 -19.24 19.69
N ALA A 198 9.85 -19.95 18.86
CA ALA A 198 10.03 -21.36 18.60
C ALA A 198 11.24 -21.65 17.71
N ARG A 199 11.61 -20.68 16.90
CA ARG A 199 12.73 -20.75 15.96
C ARG A 199 13.27 -19.36 15.62
N LYS A 200 14.47 -19.32 15.07
CA LYS A 200 15.03 -18.10 14.49
C LYS A 200 14.06 -17.49 13.46
N PRO A 201 13.77 -16.18 13.50
CA PRO A 201 12.87 -15.52 12.55
C PRO A 201 13.28 -15.75 11.10
N LYS A 202 12.33 -16.20 10.27
CA LYS A 202 12.56 -16.50 8.85
C LYS A 202 11.27 -16.51 8.03
N GLY A 203 11.40 -16.41 6.72
CA GLY A 203 10.29 -16.53 5.76
C GLY A 203 9.39 -15.29 5.72
N ASN A 204 8.33 -15.38 4.94
CA ASN A 204 7.29 -14.37 4.82
C ASN A 204 6.03 -14.75 5.64
N ASP A 205 4.97 -13.95 5.58
CA ASP A 205 3.75 -14.20 6.35
C ASP A 205 3.07 -15.52 5.98
N ARG A 206 3.17 -15.99 4.71
CA ARG A 206 2.67 -17.32 4.31
C ARG A 206 3.45 -18.45 4.99
N ALA A 207 4.77 -18.29 5.12
CA ALA A 207 5.61 -19.27 5.84
C ALA A 207 5.26 -19.34 7.33
N GLN A 208 4.73 -18.25 7.93
CA GLN A 208 4.27 -18.27 9.30
C GLN A 208 2.98 -19.11 9.44
N ALA A 209 1.99 -18.94 8.55
CA ALA A 209 0.78 -19.76 8.55
C ALA A 209 1.10 -21.25 8.29
N LYS A 210 2.04 -21.53 7.37
CA LYS A 210 2.54 -22.91 7.15
C LYS A 210 3.15 -23.50 8.42
N ALA A 211 3.88 -22.71 9.21
CA ALA A 211 4.50 -23.13 10.47
C ALA A 211 3.46 -23.52 11.54
N ILE A 212 2.31 -22.82 11.61
CA ILE A 212 1.18 -23.26 12.43
C ILE A 212 0.65 -24.60 11.95
N TYR A 213 0.40 -24.75 10.66
CA TYR A 213 -0.14 -25.97 10.06
C TYR A 213 0.76 -27.18 10.29
N SER A 214 2.08 -27.01 10.17
CA SER A 214 3.07 -28.07 10.39
C SER A 214 3.36 -28.37 11.89
N GLY A 215 2.82 -27.59 12.81
CA GLY A 215 3.09 -27.74 14.25
C GLY A 215 4.42 -27.16 14.73
N GLU A 216 5.16 -26.44 13.86
CA GLU A 216 6.44 -25.80 14.23
C GLU A 216 6.23 -24.64 15.22
N CYS A 217 5.06 -23.96 15.14
CA CYS A 217 4.67 -22.85 16.01
C CYS A 217 3.19 -22.93 16.33
N ASP A 218 2.81 -22.29 17.44
CA ASP A 218 1.43 -22.16 17.87
C ASP A 218 0.86 -20.78 17.63
N ILE A 219 1.71 -19.76 17.57
CA ILE A 219 1.38 -18.34 17.46
C ILE A 219 2.27 -17.69 16.41
N VAL A 220 1.70 -16.82 15.58
CA VAL A 220 2.44 -16.09 14.54
C VAL A 220 1.96 -14.64 14.41
N LEU A 221 2.82 -13.80 13.82
CA LEU A 221 2.47 -12.45 13.36
C LEU A 221 2.36 -12.42 11.85
N MET A 222 1.23 -11.94 11.31
CA MET A 222 1.00 -11.80 9.88
C MET A 222 0.09 -10.60 9.55
N ASN A 223 0.08 -10.18 8.30
CA ASN A 223 -0.89 -9.15 7.85
C ASN A 223 -2.18 -9.82 7.35
N THR A 224 -3.31 -9.16 7.57
CA THR A 224 -4.66 -9.63 7.17
C THR A 224 -4.75 -10.05 5.73
N TYR A 225 -4.21 -9.26 4.80
CA TYR A 225 -4.32 -9.59 3.38
C TYR A 225 -3.56 -10.87 2.98
N TYR A 226 -2.49 -11.26 3.68
CA TYR A 226 -1.84 -12.55 3.42
C TYR A 226 -2.73 -13.72 3.83
N PHE A 227 -3.42 -13.59 4.96
CA PHE A 227 -4.40 -14.59 5.39
C PHE A 227 -5.49 -14.76 4.34
N ALA A 228 -6.07 -13.65 3.87
CA ALA A 228 -7.08 -13.66 2.82
C ALA A 228 -6.57 -14.27 1.51
N LEU A 229 -5.40 -13.81 1.03
CA LEU A 229 -4.80 -14.35 -0.20
C LEU A 229 -4.50 -15.84 -0.14
N MET A 230 -4.22 -16.40 1.04
CA MET A 230 -4.06 -17.85 1.23
C MET A 230 -5.41 -18.56 1.27
N LYS A 231 -6.38 -18.00 2.01
CA LYS A 231 -7.72 -18.60 2.18
C LYS A 231 -8.46 -18.76 0.85
N PHE A 232 -8.29 -17.80 -0.06
CA PHE A 232 -8.95 -17.80 -1.37
C PHE A 232 -8.04 -18.19 -2.54
N ASN A 233 -6.91 -18.84 -2.25
CA ASN A 233 -5.94 -19.22 -3.29
C ASN A 233 -6.39 -20.49 -4.03
N GLU A 234 -6.95 -20.30 -5.23
CA GLU A 234 -7.34 -21.42 -6.09
C GLU A 234 -6.12 -22.06 -6.81
N LYS A 235 -5.06 -21.29 -7.05
CA LYS A 235 -3.85 -21.80 -7.74
C LYS A 235 -2.97 -22.66 -6.83
N ASN A 236 -3.07 -22.47 -5.52
CA ASN A 236 -2.32 -23.27 -4.54
C ASN A 236 -3.24 -23.65 -3.37
N PRO A 237 -4.06 -24.71 -3.52
CA PRO A 237 -5.06 -25.10 -2.54
C PRO A 237 -4.46 -25.57 -1.20
N GLU A 238 -3.18 -25.94 -1.16
CA GLU A 238 -2.50 -26.25 0.09
C GLU A 238 -2.51 -25.07 1.07
N GLN A 239 -2.44 -23.84 0.57
CA GLN A 239 -2.50 -22.64 1.41
C GLN A 239 -3.83 -22.50 2.15
N LYS A 240 -4.93 -23.03 1.59
CA LYS A 240 -6.22 -23.08 2.28
C LYS A 240 -6.15 -23.91 3.55
N LYS A 241 -5.42 -25.05 3.53
CA LYS A 241 -5.21 -25.90 4.72
C LYS A 241 -4.48 -25.15 5.83
N TRP A 242 -3.52 -24.26 5.46
CA TRP A 242 -2.80 -23.47 6.46
C TRP A 242 -3.73 -22.49 7.16
N THR A 243 -4.63 -21.84 6.42
CA THR A 243 -5.63 -20.91 7.00
C THR A 243 -6.72 -21.63 7.78
N GLN A 244 -7.09 -22.85 7.40
CA GLN A 244 -8.04 -23.68 8.15
C GLN A 244 -7.48 -24.12 9.52
N ALA A 245 -6.15 -24.24 9.66
CA ALA A 245 -5.50 -24.53 10.93
C ALA A 245 -5.22 -23.30 11.79
N THR A 246 -5.54 -22.10 11.29
CA THR A 246 -5.17 -20.83 11.90
C THR A 246 -6.40 -19.99 12.18
N ASP A 247 -6.64 -19.64 13.44
CA ASP A 247 -7.54 -18.57 13.81
C ASP A 247 -6.78 -17.25 13.87
N ILE A 248 -7.47 -16.13 13.54
CA ILE A 248 -6.88 -14.80 13.65
C ILE A 248 -7.45 -14.05 14.85
N ILE A 249 -6.59 -13.25 15.48
CA ILE A 249 -6.95 -12.38 16.59
C ILE A 249 -6.63 -10.94 16.23
N PHE A 250 -7.65 -10.08 16.34
CA PHE A 250 -7.49 -8.64 16.43
C PHE A 250 -7.28 -8.29 17.91
N TYR A 251 -6.09 -7.85 18.26
CA TYR A 251 -5.70 -7.55 19.63
C TYR A 251 -6.02 -6.10 20.02
N ASN A 252 -5.90 -5.77 21.30
CA ASN A 252 -6.13 -4.44 21.87
C ASN A 252 -7.53 -3.87 21.61
N GLN A 253 -8.55 -4.71 21.41
CA GLN A 253 -9.90 -4.26 21.07
C GLN A 253 -10.61 -3.50 22.21
N ASN A 254 -10.25 -3.81 23.45
CA ASN A 254 -10.80 -3.16 24.65
C ASN A 254 -10.02 -1.89 25.07
N ASN A 255 -8.97 -1.53 24.33
CA ASN A 255 -8.17 -0.34 24.63
C ASN A 255 -7.86 0.45 23.36
N ARG A 256 -6.58 0.63 22.96
CA ARG A 256 -6.15 1.50 21.84
C ARG A 256 -6.55 1.04 20.45
N GLY A 257 -6.92 -0.22 20.27
CA GLY A 257 -7.22 -0.80 18.98
C GLY A 257 -6.04 -1.54 18.33
N GLN A 258 -6.34 -2.20 17.23
CA GLN A 258 -5.43 -3.02 16.44
C GLN A 258 -4.42 -2.15 15.69
N HIS A 259 -3.12 -2.45 15.81
CA HIS A 259 -2.11 -1.79 14.97
C HIS A 259 -2.39 -2.03 13.49
N ILE A 260 -2.43 -0.94 12.74
CA ILE A 260 -2.57 -0.91 11.29
C ILE A 260 -1.32 -0.30 10.64
N ASN A 261 -1.08 -0.66 9.40
CA ASN A 261 -0.13 0.00 8.53
C ASN A 261 -0.83 0.38 7.22
N VAL A 262 -0.22 1.22 6.41
CA VAL A 262 -0.85 1.81 5.23
C VAL A 262 -0.10 1.50 3.95
N SER A 263 -0.86 1.38 2.86
CA SER A 263 -0.35 1.65 1.52
C SER A 263 -0.67 3.10 1.21
N GLY A 264 0.22 3.81 0.55
CA GLY A 264 -0.01 5.22 0.29
C GLY A 264 0.71 5.76 -0.92
N ALA A 265 0.42 7.01 -1.20
CA ALA A 265 0.93 7.77 -2.33
C ALA A 265 1.59 9.07 -1.91
N ALA A 266 2.60 9.46 -2.66
CA ALA A 266 3.22 10.77 -2.61
C ALA A 266 3.55 11.25 -4.02
N ILE A 267 3.49 12.56 -4.28
CA ILE A 267 3.84 13.13 -5.59
C ILE A 267 5.30 13.56 -5.57
N ALA A 268 6.06 13.14 -6.57
CA ALA A 268 7.47 13.49 -6.70
C ALA A 268 7.67 15.02 -6.72
N LYS A 269 8.73 15.50 -6.07
CA LYS A 269 9.01 16.95 -5.92
C LYS A 269 9.03 17.67 -7.27
N TYR A 270 9.58 17.02 -8.29
CA TYR A 270 9.75 17.59 -9.63
C TYR A 270 8.80 17.00 -10.68
N SER A 271 7.68 16.40 -10.23
CA SER A 271 6.66 15.87 -11.15
C SER A 271 6.23 16.92 -12.17
N LYS A 272 6.22 16.51 -13.44
CA LYS A 272 5.76 17.33 -14.57
C LYS A 272 4.25 17.20 -14.78
N ASN A 273 3.63 16.14 -14.26
CA ASN A 273 2.20 15.81 -14.42
C ASN A 273 1.45 15.88 -13.09
N TYR A 274 1.73 16.93 -12.29
CA TYR A 274 1.18 17.09 -10.93
C TYR A 274 -0.35 16.95 -10.88
N ASN A 275 -1.06 17.64 -11.76
CA ASN A 275 -2.53 17.66 -11.75
C ASN A 275 -3.11 16.27 -12.06
N GLU A 276 -2.53 15.55 -13.01
CA GLU A 276 -2.92 14.19 -13.36
C GLU A 276 -2.62 13.22 -12.22
N ALA A 277 -1.47 13.37 -11.55
CA ALA A 277 -1.12 12.59 -10.38
C ALA A 277 -2.09 12.83 -9.21
N VAL A 278 -2.50 14.09 -8.96
CA VAL A 278 -3.52 14.42 -7.95
C VAL A 278 -4.86 13.76 -8.30
N LYS A 279 -5.35 13.88 -9.55
CA LYS A 279 -6.60 13.26 -9.99
C LYS A 279 -6.59 11.74 -9.82
N PHE A 280 -5.46 11.09 -10.12
CA PHE A 280 -5.34 9.65 -9.91
C PHE A 280 -5.37 9.29 -8.43
N ILE A 281 -4.70 10.05 -7.55
CA ILE A 281 -4.79 9.84 -6.10
C ILE A 281 -6.23 10.07 -5.61
N GLU A 282 -6.91 11.11 -6.08
CA GLU A 282 -8.33 11.36 -5.75
C GLU A 282 -9.19 10.15 -6.11
N TRP A 283 -9.06 9.66 -7.35
CA TRP A 283 -9.79 8.47 -7.81
C TRP A 283 -9.48 7.23 -6.96
N LEU A 284 -8.21 7.03 -6.56
CA LEU A 284 -7.83 5.93 -5.68
C LEU A 284 -8.51 6.00 -4.29
N THR A 285 -8.98 7.17 -3.86
CA THR A 285 -9.75 7.36 -2.62
C THR A 285 -11.26 7.25 -2.81
N MET A 286 -11.75 7.18 -4.06
CA MET A 286 -13.19 7.07 -4.36
C MET A 286 -13.71 5.66 -4.14
N PRO A 287 -15.03 5.48 -3.93
CA PRO A 287 -15.63 4.18 -3.62
C PRO A 287 -15.28 3.07 -4.61
N LYS A 288 -15.21 3.37 -5.91
CA LYS A 288 -14.86 2.39 -6.95
C LYS A 288 -13.48 1.77 -6.71
N ALA A 289 -12.45 2.59 -6.56
CA ALA A 289 -11.09 2.13 -6.31
C ALA A 289 -10.94 1.49 -4.92
N GLN A 290 -11.62 2.03 -3.90
CA GLN A 290 -11.60 1.48 -2.55
C GLN A 290 -12.21 0.08 -2.48
N LYS A 291 -13.23 -0.23 -3.29
CA LYS A 291 -13.74 -1.61 -3.46
C LYS A 291 -12.73 -2.53 -4.13
N ILE A 292 -11.91 -2.03 -5.07
CA ILE A 292 -10.80 -2.81 -5.65
C ILE A 292 -9.78 -3.18 -4.55
N TYR A 293 -9.40 -2.23 -3.67
CA TYR A 293 -8.54 -2.54 -2.51
C TYR A 293 -9.13 -3.65 -1.64
N ALA A 294 -10.41 -3.56 -1.31
CA ALA A 294 -11.09 -4.53 -0.44
C ALA A 294 -11.22 -5.92 -1.09
N ASN A 295 -11.68 -5.99 -2.33
CA ASN A 295 -12.12 -7.25 -2.96
C ASN A 295 -11.01 -7.98 -3.72
N ILE A 296 -9.97 -7.26 -4.19
CA ILE A 296 -8.86 -7.86 -4.94
C ILE A 296 -7.60 -7.95 -4.09
N ASN A 297 -7.23 -6.86 -3.40
CA ASN A 297 -6.02 -6.84 -2.58
C ASN A 297 -6.26 -7.26 -1.13
N PHE A 298 -7.52 -7.37 -0.69
CA PHE A 298 -7.91 -7.65 0.69
C PHE A 298 -7.31 -6.66 1.70
N GLU A 299 -7.24 -5.40 1.30
CA GLU A 299 -6.82 -4.27 2.13
C GLU A 299 -8.05 -3.44 2.51
N TYR A 300 -8.09 -2.92 3.72
CA TYR A 300 -9.22 -2.12 4.20
C TYR A 300 -9.22 -0.73 3.57
N PRO A 301 -10.38 -0.22 3.14
CA PRO A 301 -10.55 1.13 2.64
C PRO A 301 -10.11 2.18 3.66
N VAL A 302 -9.54 3.29 3.17
CA VAL A 302 -9.30 4.50 3.98
C VAL A 302 -10.51 5.43 3.98
N ASN A 303 -11.38 5.32 2.97
CA ASN A 303 -12.58 6.14 2.87
C ASN A 303 -13.68 5.56 3.78
N PRO A 304 -14.08 6.27 4.85
CA PRO A 304 -15.03 5.75 5.84
C PRO A 304 -16.45 5.56 5.27
N ASN A 305 -16.76 6.18 4.13
CA ASN A 305 -18.06 6.05 3.47
C ASN A 305 -18.17 4.76 2.62
N VAL A 306 -17.10 4.00 2.48
CA VAL A 306 -17.09 2.74 1.74
C VAL A 306 -17.41 1.59 2.69
N LYS A 307 -18.60 1.04 2.53
CA LYS A 307 -19.00 -0.17 3.26
C LYS A 307 -18.18 -1.36 2.75
N LEU A 308 -17.66 -2.13 3.69
CA LEU A 308 -17.01 -3.40 3.40
C LEU A 308 -18.06 -4.42 2.99
N ASP A 309 -17.76 -5.18 1.97
CA ASP A 309 -18.59 -6.30 1.48
C ASP A 309 -17.71 -7.48 1.05
N GLY A 310 -18.35 -8.61 0.75
CA GLY A 310 -17.68 -9.77 0.20
C GLY A 310 -16.68 -10.45 1.15
N LYS A 311 -15.64 -11.01 0.57
CA LYS A 311 -14.69 -11.92 1.25
C LYS A 311 -13.92 -11.30 2.42
N ILE A 312 -13.70 -9.98 2.40
CA ILE A 312 -12.98 -9.31 3.50
C ILE A 312 -13.76 -9.34 4.82
N MET A 313 -15.08 -9.52 4.74
CA MET A 313 -15.95 -9.60 5.93
C MET A 313 -15.93 -10.96 6.64
N GLU A 314 -15.35 -11.99 6.03
CA GLU A 314 -15.38 -13.35 6.61
C GLU A 314 -14.63 -13.50 7.93
N TRP A 315 -13.72 -12.59 8.24
CA TRP A 315 -13.00 -12.57 9.53
C TRP A 315 -13.40 -11.40 10.42
N GLY A 316 -14.50 -10.71 10.08
CA GLY A 316 -15.10 -9.66 10.92
C GLY A 316 -14.44 -8.29 10.78
N THR A 317 -14.94 -7.37 11.60
CA THR A 317 -14.43 -6.02 11.75
C THR A 317 -13.58 -5.89 13.01
N PHE A 318 -12.82 -4.82 13.13
CA PHE A 318 -12.00 -4.52 14.30
C PHE A 318 -11.95 -3.01 14.54
N LYS A 319 -11.70 -2.65 15.80
CA LYS A 319 -11.33 -1.30 16.18
C LYS A 319 -9.86 -1.08 15.78
N ALA A 320 -9.60 -0.18 14.84
CA ALA A 320 -8.24 0.21 14.48
C ALA A 320 -7.65 1.18 15.52
N ASP A 321 -6.33 1.15 15.65
CA ASP A 321 -5.58 2.17 16.36
C ASP A 321 -5.60 3.48 15.57
N GLU A 322 -6.14 4.54 16.15
CA GLU A 322 -6.28 5.87 15.52
C GLU A 322 -5.09 6.80 15.80
N LEU A 323 -4.01 6.28 16.40
CA LEU A 323 -2.79 7.07 16.54
C LEU A 323 -2.33 7.53 15.14
N PRO A 324 -2.06 8.85 14.95
CA PRO A 324 -1.62 9.33 13.65
C PRO A 324 -0.45 8.50 13.12
N ILE A 325 -0.62 7.95 11.92
CA ILE A 325 0.35 7.01 11.33
C ILE A 325 1.73 7.68 11.15
N SER A 326 1.77 8.99 10.92
CA SER A 326 2.99 9.80 10.88
C SER A 326 3.73 9.81 12.23
N LYS A 327 3.01 9.73 13.35
CA LYS A 327 3.61 9.65 14.68
C LYS A 327 4.32 8.32 14.91
N ILE A 328 3.74 7.23 14.40
CA ILE A 328 4.37 5.90 14.41
C ILE A 328 5.67 5.91 13.58
N ALA A 329 5.63 6.50 12.40
CA ALA A 329 6.79 6.56 11.49
C ALA A 329 8.03 7.20 12.14
N LYS A 330 7.87 8.19 13.00
CA LYS A 330 8.96 8.88 13.70
C LYS A 330 9.84 7.93 14.53
N PHE A 331 9.28 6.82 15.01
CA PHE A 331 10.01 5.84 15.83
C PHE A 331 10.60 4.68 15.01
N SER A 332 10.62 4.79 13.68
CA SER A 332 11.12 3.71 12.81
C SER A 332 12.62 3.42 13.03
N LYS A 333 13.43 4.43 13.33
CA LYS A 333 14.89 4.27 13.61
C LYS A 333 15.11 3.62 14.97
N GLU A 334 14.40 4.09 16.01
CA GLU A 334 14.47 3.52 17.35
C GLU A 334 13.99 2.07 17.36
N ALA A 335 12.92 1.76 16.63
CA ALA A 335 12.46 0.39 16.46
C ALA A 335 13.52 -0.50 15.80
N GLN A 336 14.22 -0.02 14.76
CA GLN A 336 15.30 -0.77 14.15
C GLN A 336 16.46 -1.02 15.13
N MET A 337 16.87 -0.01 15.91
CA MET A 337 17.94 -0.16 16.92
C MET A 337 17.57 -1.19 18.00
N ILE A 338 16.31 -1.21 18.44
CA ILE A 338 15.84 -2.23 19.40
C ILE A 338 15.88 -3.61 18.75
N ILE A 339 15.33 -3.76 17.52
CA ILE A 339 15.33 -5.02 16.76
C ILE A 339 16.73 -5.62 16.66
N ASP A 340 17.71 -4.80 16.29
CA ASP A 340 19.11 -5.22 16.15
C ASP A 340 19.72 -5.63 17.50
N ARG A 341 19.40 -4.89 18.57
CA ARG A 341 19.88 -5.19 19.94
C ARG A 341 19.33 -6.49 20.50
N VAL A 342 18.03 -6.77 20.29
CA VAL A 342 17.37 -7.96 20.86
C VAL A 342 17.50 -9.19 19.95
N GLY A 343 18.02 -9.06 18.72
CA GLY A 343 18.19 -10.15 17.78
C GLY A 343 16.89 -10.68 17.16
N TRP A 344 15.91 -9.78 16.97
CA TRP A 344 14.63 -10.16 16.36
C TRP A 344 14.71 -10.41 14.85
#